data_0299ccea22258f2bb51c9743491e88a1
#
_entry.id   0299ccea22258f2bb51c9743491e88a1
#
_cell.length_a   1.000
_cell.length_b   1.000
_cell.length_c   1.000
_cell.angle_alpha   90.00
_cell.angle_beta   90.00
_cell.angle_gamma   90.00
#
_symmetry.space_group_name_H-M   'P 1'
#
loop_
_entity.id
_entity.type
_entity.pdbx_description
1 polymer ?
#
loop_
_entity_poly.entity_id
_entity_poly.type
_entity_poly.pdbx_seq_one_letter_code
_entity_poly.pdbx_strand_id
1 'polypeptide(L)'
;MKKLLRGKKACDPASHLWLKKKNGTMTRGAVKIGEGQYGKVYRGCIDDGCEKYIVYKEIKTPSLSEKTNNLPLAGFKKALEEMNPKMEFTIAKKLEGFGVPKMYLYKTCDKKDILYSEYVKGKELREWMRFQPTLLAMKSVMLQVIYNLYRIQKKYPGFRHHDLHLGNILVRPVPVKDIKFMGHTISNAGFEAVIIDFGFSAFPRIKNPLINANNYKNIGISR
;
A
#
# COMPACT_ATOMS: atom_id res chain seq x y z
N MET A 1 7.17 18.16 6.21
CA MET A 1 6.47 16.92 6.58
C MET A 1 6.30 16.71 8.08
N LYS A 2 7.37 16.68 8.90
CA LYS A 2 7.26 16.46 10.35
C LYS A 2 6.32 17.42 11.10
N LYS A 3 6.21 18.70 10.70
CA LYS A 3 5.29 19.68 11.32
C LYS A 3 3.81 19.45 10.95
N LEU A 4 3.53 18.96 9.75
CA LEU A 4 2.17 18.77 9.21
C LEU A 4 1.48 17.53 9.80
N LEU A 5 2.26 16.52 10.16
CA LEU A 5 1.77 15.22 10.63
C LEU A 5 1.88 15.07 12.17
N ARG A 6 1.94 16.18 12.93
CA ARG A 6 2.02 16.14 14.40
C ARG A 6 0.68 16.39 15.06
N GLY A 7 0.45 15.72 16.18
CA GLY A 7 -0.71 15.94 17.06
C GLY A 7 -2.05 15.63 16.42
N LYS A 8 -3.07 16.44 16.72
CA LYS A 8 -4.44 16.33 16.19
C LYS A 8 -4.54 16.53 14.68
N LYS A 9 -3.60 17.29 14.08
CA LYS A 9 -3.54 17.53 12.63
C LYS A 9 -3.41 16.25 11.81
N ALA A 10 -2.74 15.23 12.34
CA ALA A 10 -2.62 13.93 11.68
C ALA A 10 -3.94 13.14 11.62
N CYS A 11 -4.97 13.53 12.34
CA CYS A 11 -6.29 12.91 12.31
C CYS A 11 -7.26 13.59 11.33
N ASP A 12 -6.89 14.76 10.82
CA ASP A 12 -7.67 15.49 9.79
C ASP A 12 -6.74 15.92 8.63
N PRO A 13 -6.26 14.95 7.82
CA PRO A 13 -5.31 15.26 6.76
C PRO A 13 -5.87 16.20 5.70
N ALA A 14 -7.16 16.12 5.39
CA ALA A 14 -7.77 16.93 4.34
C ALA A 14 -7.72 18.43 4.64
N SER A 15 -7.83 18.84 5.91
CA SER A 15 -7.75 20.25 6.30
C SER A 15 -6.35 20.85 6.21
N HIS A 16 -5.32 20.01 6.11
CA HIS A 16 -3.91 20.41 6.14
C HIS A 16 -3.16 20.17 4.83
N LEU A 17 -3.68 19.28 3.98
CA LEU A 17 -3.14 19.03 2.66
C LEU A 17 -3.68 20.04 1.65
N TRP A 18 -3.00 20.14 0.53
CA TRP A 18 -3.39 20.97 -0.59
C TRP A 18 -3.84 20.13 -1.77
N LEU A 19 -4.77 20.69 -2.54
CA LEU A 19 -5.27 20.12 -3.77
C LEU A 19 -5.22 21.16 -4.87
N LYS A 20 -4.53 20.84 -5.98
CA LYS A 20 -4.52 21.67 -7.19
C LYS A 20 -5.75 21.31 -8.03
N LYS A 21 -6.66 22.26 -8.21
CA LYS A 21 -7.83 22.13 -9.07
C LYS A 21 -7.45 22.17 -10.56
N LYS A 22 -8.34 21.74 -11.44
CA LYS A 22 -8.12 21.74 -12.89
C LYS A 22 -7.80 23.14 -13.45
N ASN A 23 -8.35 24.20 -12.87
CA ASN A 23 -8.08 25.58 -13.23
C ASN A 23 -6.77 26.14 -12.63
N GLY A 24 -5.96 25.31 -11.99
CA GLY A 24 -4.69 25.71 -11.37
C GLY A 24 -4.79 26.28 -9.96
N THR A 25 -5.99 26.60 -9.46
CA THR A 25 -6.15 27.14 -8.09
C THR A 25 -5.84 26.08 -7.03
N MET A 26 -5.24 26.55 -5.93
CA MET A 26 -4.91 25.71 -4.78
C MET A 26 -5.98 25.85 -3.71
N THR A 27 -6.44 24.72 -3.18
CA THR A 27 -7.39 24.67 -2.05
C THR A 27 -6.93 23.68 -1.01
N ARG A 28 -7.42 23.80 0.22
CA ARG A 28 -7.24 22.72 1.20
C ARG A 28 -8.08 21.51 0.79
N GLY A 29 -7.50 20.34 0.92
CA GLY A 29 -8.20 19.08 0.60
C GLY A 29 -7.28 17.95 0.14
N ALA A 30 -7.94 16.86 -0.18
CA ALA A 30 -7.33 15.70 -0.79
C ALA A 30 -8.32 15.03 -1.74
N VAL A 31 -7.83 14.31 -2.73
CA VAL A 31 -8.66 13.57 -3.68
C VAL A 31 -8.64 12.09 -3.34
N LYS A 32 -9.81 11.45 -3.32
CA LYS A 32 -9.91 9.99 -3.21
C LYS A 32 -9.35 9.36 -4.48
N ILE A 33 -8.38 8.47 -4.34
CA ILE A 33 -7.72 7.77 -5.43
C ILE A 33 -7.98 6.26 -5.40
N GLY A 34 -8.56 5.74 -4.31
CA GLY A 34 -8.89 4.34 -4.18
C GLY A 34 -9.85 4.09 -3.02
N GLU A 35 -10.54 2.97 -3.08
CA GLU A 35 -11.37 2.46 -2.01
C GLU A 35 -11.29 0.94 -2.03
N GLY A 36 -11.01 0.35 -0.88
CA GLY A 36 -10.98 -1.09 -0.68
C GLY A 36 -11.90 -1.49 0.46
N GLN A 37 -12.00 -2.79 0.70
CA GLN A 37 -12.84 -3.36 1.76
C GLN A 37 -12.55 -2.75 3.15
N TYR A 38 -11.30 -2.35 3.40
CA TYR A 38 -10.84 -1.94 4.74
C TYR A 38 -10.60 -0.43 4.85
N GLY A 39 -10.77 0.34 3.79
CA GLY A 39 -10.50 1.77 3.90
C GLY A 39 -10.52 2.53 2.59
N LYS A 40 -10.36 3.83 2.72
CA LYS A 40 -10.31 4.79 1.61
C LYS A 40 -8.91 5.38 1.50
N VAL A 41 -8.44 5.48 0.27
CA VAL A 41 -7.11 6.01 -0.03
C VAL A 41 -7.24 7.37 -0.69
N TYR A 42 -6.49 8.33 -0.18
CA TYR A 42 -6.51 9.72 -0.64
C TYR A 42 -5.10 10.20 -0.96
N ARG A 43 -5.01 11.12 -1.91
CA ARG A 43 -3.79 11.84 -2.26
C ARG A 43 -3.97 13.32 -2.03
N GLY A 44 -2.96 13.96 -1.47
CA GLY A 44 -2.87 15.41 -1.33
C GLY A 44 -1.43 15.90 -1.43
N CYS A 45 -1.22 17.21 -1.55
CA CYS A 45 0.08 17.83 -1.57
C CYS A 45 0.44 18.31 -0.17
N ILE A 46 1.71 18.19 0.20
CA ILE A 46 2.19 18.68 1.51
C ILE A 46 2.60 20.15 1.48
N ASP A 47 2.80 20.70 0.29
CA ASP A 47 3.16 22.08 0.05
C ASP A 47 2.10 22.77 -0.82
N ASP A 48 2.05 24.09 -0.79
CA ASP A 48 1.12 24.92 -1.53
C ASP A 48 1.44 25.01 -3.03
N GLY A 49 2.67 24.71 -3.44
CA GLY A 49 3.06 24.56 -4.85
C GLY A 49 2.63 23.22 -5.45
N CYS A 50 2.20 22.27 -4.61
CA CYS A 50 1.84 20.89 -5.03
C CYS A 50 2.97 20.14 -5.74
N GLU A 51 4.20 20.35 -5.30
CA GLU A 51 5.39 19.66 -5.81
C GLU A 51 5.57 18.29 -5.17
N LYS A 52 5.15 18.15 -3.91
CA LYS A 52 5.30 16.93 -3.12
C LYS A 52 3.95 16.36 -2.74
N TYR A 53 3.68 15.15 -3.24
CA TYR A 53 2.47 14.41 -2.92
C TYR A 53 2.71 13.39 -1.81
N ILE A 54 1.67 13.17 -1.02
CA ILE A 54 1.57 12.02 -0.11
C ILE A 54 0.24 11.30 -0.33
N VAL A 55 0.23 10.05 0.09
CA VAL A 55 -0.98 9.25 0.20
C VAL A 55 -1.30 9.05 1.66
N TYR A 56 -2.57 9.07 2.01
CA TYR A 56 -3.03 8.53 3.27
C TYR A 56 -4.20 7.55 3.05
N LYS A 57 -4.16 6.46 3.80
CA LYS A 57 -5.20 5.43 3.85
C LYS A 57 -5.96 5.62 5.16
N GLU A 58 -7.24 5.93 5.08
CA GLU A 58 -8.15 5.93 6.24
C GLU A 58 -8.71 4.53 6.39
N ILE A 59 -8.47 3.92 7.52
CA ILE A 59 -9.00 2.60 7.87
C ILE A 59 -10.02 2.83 8.98
N LYS A 60 -11.27 2.49 8.71
CA LYS A 60 -12.31 2.55 9.73
C LYS A 60 -11.99 1.50 10.79
N THR A 61 -11.94 1.90 12.04
CA THR A 61 -11.98 0.95 13.14
C THR A 61 -13.38 0.36 13.14
N PRO A 62 -13.57 -0.96 13.05
CA PRO A 62 -14.90 -1.57 13.07
C PRO A 62 -15.60 -1.15 14.36
N SER A 63 -16.65 -0.35 14.27
CA SER A 63 -17.51 -0.14 15.44
C SER A 63 -18.31 -1.42 15.66
N LEU A 64 -18.41 -1.87 16.91
CA LEU A 64 -19.19 -3.04 17.32
C LEU A 64 -20.66 -2.98 16.87
N SER A 65 -21.17 -1.81 16.43
CA SER A 65 -22.54 -1.55 16.02
C SER A 65 -22.82 -1.70 14.52
N GLU A 66 -21.82 -1.65 13.64
CA GLU A 66 -22.03 -1.93 12.21
C GLU A 66 -22.01 -3.46 12.01
N LYS A 67 -23.12 -4.10 12.39
CA LYS A 67 -23.37 -5.53 12.17
C LYS A 67 -23.36 -5.79 10.67
N THR A 68 -22.27 -6.35 10.20
CA THR A 68 -22.18 -6.95 8.87
C THR A 68 -23.01 -8.24 8.89
N ASN A 69 -24.32 -8.12 8.70
CA ASN A 69 -25.27 -9.23 8.71
C ASN A 69 -25.04 -10.25 7.55
N ASN A 70 -24.06 -10.01 6.67
CA ASN A 70 -23.85 -10.78 5.44
C ASN A 70 -22.48 -11.43 5.31
N LEU A 71 -21.67 -11.51 6.38
CA LEU A 71 -20.40 -12.24 6.30
C LEU A 71 -20.59 -13.69 6.80
N PRO A 72 -20.29 -14.71 5.97
CA PRO A 72 -20.67 -16.09 6.23
C PRO A 72 -19.90 -16.79 7.36
N LEU A 73 -18.96 -16.13 8.04
CA LEU A 73 -18.02 -16.80 8.94
C LEU A 73 -17.73 -16.01 10.21
N ALA A 74 -18.24 -16.48 11.34
CA ALA A 74 -17.99 -15.91 12.67
C ALA A 74 -16.49 -15.72 12.98
N GLY A 75 -15.62 -16.64 12.51
CA GLY A 75 -14.18 -16.54 12.67
C GLY A 75 -13.53 -15.40 11.88
N PHE A 76 -14.02 -15.07 10.69
CA PHE A 76 -13.51 -13.96 9.88
C PHE A 76 -13.90 -12.62 10.48
N LYS A 77 -15.12 -12.50 11.00
CA LYS A 77 -15.58 -11.32 11.72
C LYS A 77 -14.71 -11.02 12.94
N LYS A 78 -14.43 -12.04 13.76
CA LYS A 78 -13.52 -11.92 14.91
C LYS A 78 -12.13 -11.50 14.49
N ALA A 79 -11.59 -12.09 13.40
CA ALA A 79 -10.28 -11.73 12.88
C ALA A 79 -10.22 -10.29 12.36
N LEU A 80 -11.30 -9.76 11.77
CA LEU A 80 -11.40 -8.36 11.38
C LEU A 80 -11.45 -7.42 12.58
N GLU A 81 -12.16 -7.80 13.65
CA GLU A 81 -12.20 -7.04 14.90
C GLU A 81 -10.82 -7.00 15.58
N GLU A 82 -10.03 -8.07 15.45
CA GLU A 82 -8.66 -8.16 15.94
C GLU A 82 -7.62 -7.53 14.98
N MET A 83 -8.04 -7.11 13.79
CA MET A 83 -7.13 -6.52 12.79
C MET A 83 -6.52 -5.24 13.34
N ASN A 84 -5.19 -5.19 13.35
CA ASN A 84 -4.44 -4.03 13.79
C ASN A 84 -3.81 -3.30 12.59
N PRO A 85 -4.39 -2.18 12.12
CA PRO A 85 -3.84 -1.43 10.99
C PRO A 85 -2.38 -0.98 11.19
N LYS A 86 -1.93 -0.87 12.45
CA LYS A 86 -0.53 -0.61 12.77
C LYS A 86 0.40 -1.73 12.30
N MET A 87 -0.12 -2.95 12.18
CA MET A 87 0.63 -4.08 11.64
C MET A 87 0.99 -3.86 10.16
N GLU A 88 0.02 -3.44 9.33
CA GLU A 88 0.26 -3.09 7.92
C GLU A 88 1.38 -2.04 7.81
N PHE A 89 1.28 -0.96 8.59
CA PHE A 89 2.32 0.07 8.65
C PHE A 89 3.68 -0.50 9.08
N THR A 90 3.70 -1.33 10.12
CA THR A 90 4.95 -1.88 10.68
C THR A 90 5.64 -2.80 9.68
N ILE A 91 4.89 -3.64 8.96
CA ILE A 91 5.42 -4.53 7.93
C ILE A 91 5.96 -3.70 6.76
N ALA A 92 5.15 -2.81 6.19
CA ALA A 92 5.56 -1.95 5.09
C ALA A 92 6.81 -1.13 5.44
N LYS A 93 6.90 -0.60 6.67
CA LYS A 93 8.06 0.14 7.17
C LYS A 93 9.34 -0.69 7.22
N LYS A 94 9.24 -1.97 7.62
CA LYS A 94 10.36 -2.92 7.61
C LYS A 94 10.81 -3.29 6.19
N LEU A 95 9.91 -3.21 5.22
CA LEU A 95 10.15 -3.56 3.82
C LEU A 95 10.61 -2.38 2.96
N GLU A 96 10.79 -1.18 3.52
CA GLU A 96 11.36 -0.04 2.79
C GLU A 96 12.69 -0.42 2.14
N GLY A 97 12.90 -0.01 0.88
CA GLY A 97 14.08 -0.37 0.08
C GLY A 97 13.96 -1.70 -0.70
N PHE A 98 12.82 -2.39 -0.59
CA PHE A 98 12.53 -3.62 -1.36
C PHE A 98 11.44 -3.40 -2.41
N GLY A 99 11.39 -2.24 -3.05
CA GLY A 99 10.35 -1.93 -4.02
C GLY A 99 8.98 -1.75 -3.38
N VAL A 100 8.93 -1.13 -2.20
CA VAL A 100 7.69 -0.75 -1.51
C VAL A 100 7.70 0.76 -1.23
N PRO A 101 6.52 1.41 -1.11
CA PRO A 101 6.46 2.84 -0.81
C PRO A 101 7.10 3.15 0.54
N LYS A 102 7.68 4.33 0.66
CA LYS A 102 8.16 4.83 1.95
C LYS A 102 6.99 5.13 2.88
N MET A 103 7.03 4.59 4.09
CA MET A 103 6.02 4.83 5.12
C MET A 103 6.44 6.00 6.01
N TYR A 104 5.55 6.97 6.19
CA TYR A 104 5.85 8.19 6.93
C TYR A 104 5.34 8.18 8.35
N LEU A 105 4.07 7.83 8.54
CA LEU A 105 3.41 7.89 9.84
C LEU A 105 2.24 6.91 9.89
N TYR A 106 2.00 6.34 11.06
CA TYR A 106 0.75 5.74 11.48
C TYR A 106 0.16 6.58 12.60
N LYS A 107 -1.14 6.83 12.56
CA LYS A 107 -1.85 7.60 13.57
C LYS A 107 -3.20 6.96 13.91
N THR A 108 -3.40 6.64 15.18
CA THR A 108 -4.71 6.27 15.72
C THR A 108 -5.49 7.52 16.06
N CYS A 109 -6.74 7.57 15.61
CA CYS A 109 -7.71 8.62 15.83
C CYS A 109 -9.01 8.02 16.38
N ASP A 110 -9.93 8.83 16.90
CA ASP A 110 -11.10 8.36 17.65
C ASP A 110 -11.95 7.28 16.94
N LYS A 111 -12.14 7.43 15.61
CA LYS A 111 -13.02 6.54 14.81
C LYS A 111 -12.31 5.89 13.63
N LYS A 112 -11.02 6.13 13.45
CA LYS A 112 -10.25 5.63 12.32
C LYS A 112 -8.76 5.63 12.61
N ASP A 113 -8.05 4.75 11.93
CA ASP A 113 -6.61 4.78 11.82
C ASP A 113 -6.20 5.39 10.50
N ILE A 114 -5.06 6.08 10.48
CA ILE A 114 -4.55 6.72 9.27
C ILE A 114 -3.09 6.30 9.05
N LEU A 115 -2.83 5.75 7.86
CA LEU A 115 -1.50 5.43 7.37
C LEU A 115 -1.07 6.46 6.35
N TYR A 116 0.10 7.05 6.53
CA TYR A 116 0.70 7.99 5.60
C TYR A 116 1.89 7.37 4.90
N SER A 117 1.91 7.46 3.57
CA SER A 117 2.96 6.91 2.73
C SER A 117 3.35 7.82 1.56
N GLU A 118 4.42 7.44 0.90
CA GLU A 118 4.81 8.00 -0.39
C GLU A 118 3.69 7.83 -1.42
N TYR A 119 3.46 8.88 -2.21
CA TYR A 119 2.66 8.76 -3.41
C TYR A 119 3.51 8.19 -4.55
N VAL A 120 3.17 6.98 -4.98
CA VAL A 120 3.76 6.35 -6.16
C VAL A 120 2.98 6.85 -7.39
N LYS A 121 3.60 7.73 -8.17
CA LYS A 121 3.01 8.25 -9.42
C LYS A 121 3.07 7.17 -10.50
N GLY A 122 2.18 6.20 -10.42
CA GLY A 122 2.12 5.04 -11.31
C GLY A 122 0.68 4.57 -11.50
N LYS A 123 0.53 3.47 -12.24
CA LYS A 123 -0.72 2.76 -12.47
C LYS A 123 -0.64 1.37 -11.87
N GLU A 124 -1.77 0.81 -11.48
CA GLU A 124 -1.82 -0.62 -11.15
C GLU A 124 -1.31 -1.45 -12.34
N LEU A 125 -0.62 -2.54 -12.07
CA LEU A 125 -0.08 -3.41 -13.12
C LEU A 125 -1.18 -3.86 -14.08
N ARG A 126 -2.39 -4.16 -13.58
CA ARG A 126 -3.56 -4.50 -14.42
C ARG A 126 -3.92 -3.40 -15.39
N GLU A 127 -3.92 -2.15 -14.94
CA GLU A 127 -4.22 -1.00 -15.80
C GLU A 127 -3.06 -0.73 -16.77
N TRP A 128 -1.82 -0.80 -16.28
CA TRP A 128 -0.63 -0.59 -17.09
C TRP A 128 -0.52 -1.57 -18.25
N MET A 129 -0.88 -2.84 -18.03
CA MET A 129 -0.90 -3.87 -19.09
C MET A 129 -1.87 -3.54 -20.23
N ARG A 130 -2.95 -2.79 -19.98
CA ARG A 130 -3.89 -2.36 -21.04
C ARG A 130 -3.28 -1.39 -22.05
N PHE A 131 -2.17 -0.73 -21.71
CA PHE A 131 -1.42 0.12 -22.63
C PHE A 131 -0.46 -0.64 -23.54
N GLN A 132 -0.55 -1.97 -23.57
CA GLN A 132 0.25 -2.85 -24.42
C GLN A 132 1.76 -2.55 -24.32
N PRO A 133 2.37 -2.61 -23.12
CA PRO A 133 3.79 -2.37 -22.96
C PRO A 133 4.61 -3.35 -23.82
N THR A 134 5.82 -2.94 -24.20
CA THR A 134 6.74 -3.83 -24.92
C THR A 134 7.05 -5.08 -24.09
N LEU A 135 7.38 -6.17 -24.76
CA LEU A 135 7.77 -7.43 -24.09
C LEU A 135 8.96 -7.20 -23.13
N LEU A 136 9.91 -6.33 -23.50
CA LEU A 136 11.03 -5.96 -22.65
C LEU A 136 10.56 -5.28 -21.37
N ALA A 137 9.66 -4.30 -21.47
CA ALA A 137 9.09 -3.61 -20.31
C ALA A 137 8.32 -4.57 -19.41
N MET A 138 7.51 -5.46 -19.97
CA MET A 138 6.77 -6.49 -19.24
C MET A 138 7.71 -7.41 -18.48
N LYS A 139 8.71 -7.97 -19.15
CA LYS A 139 9.73 -8.85 -18.53
C LYS A 139 10.47 -8.12 -17.41
N SER A 140 10.88 -6.86 -17.64
CA SER A 140 11.58 -6.07 -16.64
C SER A 140 10.73 -5.85 -15.38
N VAL A 141 9.47 -5.43 -15.53
CA VAL A 141 8.56 -5.21 -14.40
C VAL A 141 8.35 -6.49 -13.59
N MET A 142 8.11 -7.63 -14.27
CA MET A 142 7.92 -8.92 -13.60
C MET A 142 9.17 -9.38 -12.86
N LEU A 143 10.35 -9.24 -13.48
CA LEU A 143 11.63 -9.56 -12.84
C LEU A 143 11.89 -8.69 -11.60
N GLN A 144 11.53 -7.40 -11.62
CA GLN A 144 11.64 -6.52 -10.45
C GLN A 144 10.76 -6.99 -9.30
N VAL A 145 9.51 -7.41 -9.57
CA VAL A 145 8.61 -7.98 -8.54
C VAL A 145 9.23 -9.23 -7.92
N ILE A 146 9.65 -10.19 -8.75
CA ILE A 146 10.27 -11.45 -8.30
C ILE A 146 11.53 -11.16 -7.48
N TYR A 147 12.38 -10.26 -7.94
CA TYR A 147 13.62 -9.90 -7.25
C TYR A 147 13.38 -9.24 -5.90
N ASN A 148 12.41 -8.32 -5.82
CA ASN A 148 12.05 -7.69 -4.56
C ASN A 148 11.53 -8.74 -3.56
N LEU A 149 10.65 -9.65 -4.00
CA LEU A 149 10.18 -10.76 -3.17
C LEU A 149 11.32 -11.68 -2.73
N TYR A 150 12.24 -12.04 -3.62
CA TYR A 150 13.42 -12.84 -3.30
C TYR A 150 14.28 -12.15 -2.23
N ARG A 151 14.58 -10.85 -2.38
CA ARG A 151 15.35 -10.07 -1.41
C ARG A 151 14.65 -9.99 -0.05
N ILE A 152 13.33 -9.81 -0.06
CA ILE A 152 12.51 -9.81 1.16
C ILE A 152 12.60 -11.17 1.84
N GLN A 153 12.39 -12.26 1.11
CA GLN A 153 12.46 -13.63 1.64
C GLN A 153 13.84 -13.95 2.21
N LYS A 154 14.91 -13.52 1.54
CA LYS A 154 16.28 -13.71 2.01
C LYS A 154 16.54 -12.99 3.34
N LYS A 155 16.00 -11.77 3.50
CA LYS A 155 16.18 -10.98 4.73
C LYS A 155 15.19 -11.36 5.83
N TYR A 156 13.97 -11.74 5.45
CA TYR A 156 12.88 -12.09 6.36
C TYR A 156 12.28 -13.44 5.97
N PRO A 157 12.95 -14.56 6.28
CA PRO A 157 12.43 -15.89 6.02
C PRO A 157 11.05 -16.07 6.65
N GLY A 158 10.10 -16.58 5.88
CA GLY A 158 8.72 -16.73 6.32
C GLY A 158 7.79 -15.55 6.00
N PHE A 159 8.28 -14.43 5.46
CA PHE A 159 7.40 -13.41 4.91
C PHE A 159 6.51 -14.00 3.81
N ARG A 160 5.23 -13.63 3.80
CA ARG A 160 4.27 -13.91 2.73
C ARG A 160 3.37 -12.68 2.56
N HIS A 161 3.12 -12.26 1.33
CA HIS A 161 2.23 -11.14 1.05
C HIS A 161 0.76 -11.53 1.23
N HIS A 162 0.42 -12.73 0.82
CA HIS A 162 -0.91 -13.37 0.84
C HIS A 162 -2.00 -12.72 -0.02
N ASP A 163 -1.78 -11.52 -0.53
CA ASP A 163 -2.73 -10.79 -1.38
C ASP A 163 -2.04 -10.13 -2.57
N LEU A 164 -0.99 -10.76 -3.11
CA LEU A 164 -0.24 -10.20 -4.23
C LEU A 164 -0.93 -10.49 -5.57
N HIS A 165 -1.77 -9.57 -5.97
CA HIS A 165 -2.43 -9.57 -7.27
C HIS A 165 -2.03 -8.32 -8.09
N LEU A 166 -2.49 -8.24 -9.35
CA LEU A 166 -2.12 -7.17 -10.29
C LEU A 166 -2.53 -5.75 -9.83
N GLY A 167 -3.51 -5.64 -8.91
CA GLY A 167 -3.91 -4.37 -8.31
C GLY A 167 -2.98 -3.91 -7.17
N ASN A 168 -2.23 -4.86 -6.56
CA ASN A 168 -1.30 -4.56 -5.48
C ASN A 168 0.16 -4.39 -5.96
N ILE A 169 0.34 -4.18 -7.25
CA ILE A 169 1.60 -3.81 -7.89
C ILE A 169 1.37 -2.52 -8.67
N LEU A 170 2.08 -1.46 -8.32
CA LEU A 170 2.10 -0.22 -9.08
C LEU A 170 3.30 -0.21 -10.02
N VAL A 171 3.11 0.29 -11.23
CA VAL A 171 4.17 0.50 -12.22
C VAL A 171 4.30 2.01 -12.45
N ARG A 172 5.46 2.57 -12.10
CA ARG A 172 5.74 3.98 -12.32
C ARG A 172 6.82 4.19 -13.40
N PRO A 173 6.67 5.22 -14.25
CA PRO A 173 7.74 5.60 -15.17
C PRO A 173 8.93 6.16 -14.38
N VAL A 174 10.13 5.75 -14.75
CA VAL A 174 11.41 6.22 -14.20
C VAL A 174 12.43 6.34 -15.33
N PRO A 175 13.52 7.07 -15.16
CA PRO A 175 14.61 7.07 -16.14
C PRO A 175 15.10 5.65 -16.45
N VAL A 176 15.39 5.38 -17.70
CA VAL A 176 15.98 4.10 -18.13
C VAL A 176 17.34 3.94 -17.44
N LYS A 177 17.54 2.82 -16.82
CA LYS A 177 18.80 2.45 -16.17
C LYS A 177 18.96 0.94 -16.08
N ASP A 178 20.16 0.50 -15.90
CA ASP A 178 20.46 -0.88 -15.59
C ASP A 178 20.26 -1.17 -14.11
N ILE A 179 19.71 -2.35 -13.85
CA ILE A 179 19.52 -2.89 -12.51
C ILE A 179 20.24 -4.23 -12.38
N LYS A 180 20.83 -4.46 -11.22
CA LYS A 180 21.49 -5.73 -10.89
C LYS A 180 20.47 -6.74 -10.39
N PHE A 181 20.42 -7.90 -11.04
CA PHE A 181 19.53 -9.00 -10.68
C PHE A 181 20.34 -10.31 -10.62
N MET A 182 20.57 -10.86 -9.42
CA MET A 182 21.28 -12.13 -9.20
C MET A 182 22.58 -12.26 -10.01
N GLY A 183 23.41 -11.21 -10.05
CA GLY A 183 24.66 -11.17 -10.82
C GLY A 183 24.50 -10.72 -12.28
N HIS A 184 23.30 -10.73 -12.82
CA HIS A 184 23.02 -10.23 -14.16
C HIS A 184 22.69 -8.74 -14.17
N THR A 185 22.95 -8.08 -15.28
CA THR A 185 22.56 -6.70 -15.52
C THR A 185 21.40 -6.70 -16.50
N ILE A 186 20.29 -6.08 -16.11
CA ILE A 186 19.09 -5.96 -16.95
C ILE A 186 18.63 -4.50 -16.98
N SER A 187 18.06 -4.06 -18.10
CA SER A 187 17.43 -2.74 -18.17
C SER A 187 16.12 -2.73 -17.40
N ASN A 188 15.82 -1.63 -16.67
CA ASN A 188 14.50 -1.38 -16.09
C ASN A 188 13.44 -1.00 -17.14
N ALA A 189 13.84 -0.87 -18.43
CA ALA A 189 12.99 -0.49 -19.54
C ALA A 189 12.16 0.80 -19.31
N GLY A 190 12.64 1.71 -18.45
CA GLY A 190 11.95 2.96 -18.11
C GLY A 190 10.83 2.81 -17.07
N PHE A 191 10.75 1.67 -16.38
CA PHE A 191 9.70 1.41 -15.39
C PHE A 191 10.26 0.85 -14.09
N GLU A 192 9.55 1.14 -12.99
CA GLU A 192 9.80 0.57 -11.67
C GLU A 192 8.51 -0.05 -11.12
N ALA A 193 8.63 -1.29 -10.63
CA ALA A 193 7.57 -2.01 -9.96
C ALA A 193 7.60 -1.73 -8.45
N VAL A 194 6.44 -1.39 -7.87
CA VAL A 194 6.28 -1.08 -6.45
C VAL A 194 5.15 -1.93 -5.87
N ILE A 195 5.46 -2.73 -4.85
CA ILE A 195 4.51 -3.61 -4.17
C ILE A 195 3.82 -2.83 -3.05
N ILE A 196 2.50 -2.93 -2.97
CA ILE A 196 1.66 -2.21 -2.00
C ILE A 196 0.69 -3.15 -1.28
N ASP A 197 0.06 -2.64 -0.23
CA ASP A 197 -0.99 -3.30 0.57
C ASP A 197 -0.55 -4.57 1.31
N PHE A 198 -0.03 -4.37 2.51
CA PHE A 198 0.48 -5.45 3.37
C PHE A 198 -0.50 -5.87 4.47
N GLY A 199 -1.79 -5.51 4.33
CA GLY A 199 -2.82 -5.81 5.33
C GLY A 199 -3.01 -7.30 5.61
N PHE A 200 -2.80 -8.15 4.59
CA PHE A 200 -2.87 -9.61 4.71
C PHE A 200 -1.51 -10.30 4.90
N SER A 201 -0.44 -9.55 5.03
CA SER A 201 0.90 -10.15 5.05
C SER A 201 1.19 -10.92 6.33
N ALA A 202 1.81 -12.08 6.19
CA ALA A 202 2.51 -12.75 7.29
C ALA A 202 3.95 -12.21 7.36
N PHE A 203 4.40 -11.90 8.58
CA PHE A 203 5.76 -11.42 8.81
C PHE A 203 6.32 -12.07 10.08
N PRO A 204 7.59 -12.49 10.09
CA PRO A 204 8.19 -13.11 11.26
C PRO A 204 7.98 -12.27 12.52
N ARG A 205 7.48 -12.90 13.58
CA ARG A 205 7.21 -12.27 14.88
C ARG A 205 6.13 -11.17 14.90
N ILE A 206 5.38 -10.99 13.81
CA ILE A 206 4.20 -10.11 13.78
C ILE A 206 2.99 -11.00 13.56
N LYS A 207 2.11 -11.07 14.58
CA LYS A 207 0.87 -11.84 14.49
C LYS A 207 -0.12 -11.10 13.61
N ASN A 208 -0.65 -11.79 12.59
CA ASN A 208 -1.76 -11.29 11.77
C ASN A 208 -3.00 -12.17 12.02
N PRO A 209 -4.04 -11.66 12.68
CA PRO A 209 -5.22 -12.45 13.00
C PRO A 209 -5.95 -13.01 11.79
N LEU A 210 -5.84 -12.33 10.62
CA LEU A 210 -6.46 -12.77 9.37
C LEU A 210 -5.80 -14.02 8.78
N ILE A 211 -4.59 -14.37 9.25
CA ILE A 211 -3.75 -15.42 8.66
C ILE A 211 -3.51 -16.55 9.67
N ASN A 212 -4.51 -16.99 10.38
CA ASN A 212 -4.40 -18.24 11.09
C ASN A 212 -4.82 -19.42 10.20
N ALA A 213 -4.34 -20.64 10.53
CA ALA A 213 -4.53 -21.83 9.69
C ALA A 213 -6.01 -22.15 9.39
N ASN A 214 -6.93 -21.74 10.27
CA ASN A 214 -8.37 -21.98 10.11
C ASN A 214 -9.01 -20.96 9.18
N ASN A 215 -8.49 -19.72 9.12
CA ASN A 215 -9.03 -18.67 8.27
C ASN A 215 -8.68 -18.90 6.79
N TYR A 216 -7.54 -19.54 6.46
CA TYR A 216 -7.18 -19.85 5.07
C TYR A 216 -8.20 -20.74 4.37
N LYS A 217 -8.72 -21.75 5.06
CA LYS A 217 -9.75 -22.65 4.50
C LYS A 217 -11.04 -21.91 4.20
N ASN A 218 -11.31 -20.86 4.95
CA ASN A 218 -12.59 -20.16 4.95
C ASN A 218 -12.67 -18.97 3.98
N ILE A 219 -11.52 -18.43 3.55
CA ILE A 219 -11.47 -17.30 2.61
C ILE A 219 -11.11 -17.72 1.18
N GLY A 220 -11.09 -19.04 0.91
CA GLY A 220 -10.83 -19.56 -0.45
C GLY A 220 -9.40 -19.35 -0.97
N ILE A 221 -8.47 -18.93 -0.11
CA ILE A 221 -7.05 -18.82 -0.49
C ILE A 221 -6.44 -20.23 -0.44
N SER A 222 -6.19 -20.81 -1.61
CA SER A 222 -5.44 -22.07 -1.71
C SER A 222 -3.99 -21.86 -1.21
N ARG A 223 -3.46 -22.87 -0.55
CA ARG A 223 -2.05 -22.92 -0.11
C ARG A 223 -1.08 -22.91 -1.29
#